data_0d37414d29e54d585cff8ab6c63d9f20
#
_entry.id   0d37414d29e54d585cff8ab6c63d9f20
#
_cell.length_a   1.000
_cell.length_b   1.000
_cell.length_c   1.000
_cell.angle_alpha   90.00
_cell.angle_beta   90.00
_cell.angle_gamma   90.00
#
_symmetry.space_group_name_H-M   'P 1'
#
loop_
_entity.id
_entity.type
_entity.pdbx_description
1 polymer ?
#
loop_
_entity_poly.entity_id
_entity_poly.type
_entity_poly.pdbx_seq_one_letter_code
_entity_poly.pdbx_strand_id
1 'polypeptide(L)'
;VIQEAYERCGLQEISGKDLRTAVRSMNLLMSEWANRGLNLWTVSLGTQSTTASDNDYDLDTNIIDVLEVSLRDSNNTDTTLTRISRADYHMLPNKSSEGKPSQFYFERTTTPTLFLYPTPDLSTYTVRYYFLKRLDDIDAPSNNANVPFRFLPCLTAGMAYYLAMKKAPDKVPLLKAVYDEEFERARQEDRDRAGFSAVPGRSYFNNY
;
A
#
# COMPACT_ATOMS: atom_id res chain seq x y z
N VAL A 1 0.78 -19.33 -13.51
CA VAL A 1 1.93 -18.76 -12.79
C VAL A 1 2.78 -19.85 -12.13
N ILE A 2 2.24 -20.61 -11.17
CA ILE A 2 3.02 -21.62 -10.41
C ILE A 2 3.64 -22.66 -11.34
N GLN A 3 2.85 -23.26 -12.24
CA GLN A 3 3.34 -24.25 -13.20
C GLN A 3 4.45 -23.68 -14.08
N GLU A 4 4.23 -22.53 -14.68
CA GLU A 4 5.23 -21.82 -15.49
C GLU A 4 6.53 -21.55 -14.72
N ALA A 5 6.42 -21.17 -13.44
CA ALA A 5 7.59 -20.93 -12.59
C ALA A 5 8.41 -22.23 -12.36
N TYR A 6 7.74 -23.37 -12.18
CA TYR A 6 8.41 -24.66 -12.09
C TYR A 6 9.10 -25.07 -13.39
N GLU A 7 8.44 -24.87 -14.52
CA GLU A 7 9.01 -25.15 -15.85
C GLU A 7 10.28 -24.31 -16.10
N ARG A 8 10.29 -23.04 -15.71
CA ARG A 8 11.51 -22.19 -15.75
C ARG A 8 12.65 -22.72 -14.87
N CYS A 9 12.31 -23.34 -13.76
CA CYS A 9 13.29 -24.06 -12.93
C CYS A 9 13.77 -25.38 -13.56
N GLY A 10 13.13 -25.86 -14.65
CA GLY A 10 13.41 -27.14 -15.28
C GLY A 10 12.80 -28.34 -14.56
N LEU A 11 11.73 -28.11 -13.81
CA LEU A 11 11.00 -29.14 -13.06
C LEU A 11 9.68 -29.42 -13.77
N GLN A 12 9.42 -30.72 -14.07
CA GLN A 12 8.26 -31.12 -14.87
C GLN A 12 7.08 -31.64 -14.03
N GLU A 13 7.34 -32.19 -12.85
CA GLU A 13 6.30 -32.75 -11.98
C GLU A 13 6.09 -31.86 -10.75
N ILE A 14 4.83 -31.55 -10.47
CA ILE A 14 4.42 -30.74 -9.33
C ILE A 14 3.56 -31.59 -8.40
N SER A 15 4.10 -31.96 -7.24
CA SER A 15 3.37 -32.67 -6.19
C SER A 15 2.52 -31.70 -5.35
N GLY A 16 1.55 -32.21 -4.59
CA GLY A 16 0.78 -31.40 -3.65
C GLY A 16 1.64 -30.72 -2.56
N LYS A 17 2.82 -31.30 -2.22
CA LYS A 17 3.81 -30.67 -1.35
C LYS A 17 4.48 -29.48 -2.03
N ASP A 18 4.75 -29.59 -3.31
CA ASP A 18 5.35 -28.53 -4.12
C ASP A 18 4.42 -27.34 -4.25
N LEU A 19 3.12 -27.58 -4.44
CA LEU A 19 2.11 -26.53 -4.46
C LEU A 19 2.06 -25.74 -3.15
N ARG A 20 2.07 -26.41 -1.99
CA ARG A 20 2.13 -25.73 -0.69
C ARG A 20 3.41 -24.93 -0.50
N THR A 21 4.52 -25.41 -1.03
CA THR A 21 5.80 -24.68 -1.00
C THR A 21 5.76 -23.46 -1.91
N ALA A 22 5.14 -23.57 -3.07
CA ALA A 22 4.94 -22.47 -4.00
C ALA A 22 4.05 -21.37 -3.40
N VAL A 23 2.93 -21.73 -2.77
CA VAL A 23 2.05 -20.76 -2.08
C VAL A 23 2.82 -19.95 -1.03
N ARG A 24 3.62 -20.62 -0.19
CA ARG A 24 4.47 -19.90 0.80
C ARG A 24 5.48 -18.96 0.13
N SER A 25 6.09 -19.40 -0.97
CA SER A 25 7.01 -18.53 -1.72
C SER A 25 6.30 -17.35 -2.34
N MET A 26 5.05 -17.52 -2.80
CA MET A 26 4.24 -16.45 -3.36
C MET A 26 3.88 -15.41 -2.29
N ASN A 27 3.51 -15.82 -1.09
CA ASN A 27 3.21 -14.90 0.00
C ASN A 27 4.45 -14.08 0.42
N LEU A 28 5.65 -14.71 0.41
CA LEU A 28 6.90 -13.98 0.64
C LEU A 28 7.22 -12.99 -0.48
N LEU A 29 6.97 -13.36 -1.73
CA LEU A 29 7.15 -12.48 -2.89
C LEU A 29 6.19 -11.28 -2.83
N MET A 30 4.92 -11.49 -2.45
CA MET A 30 3.95 -10.42 -2.26
C MET A 30 4.38 -9.44 -1.15
N SER A 31 4.91 -9.97 -0.05
CA SER A 31 5.47 -9.14 1.02
C SER A 31 6.69 -8.34 0.57
N GLU A 32 7.55 -8.93 -0.26
CA GLU A 32 8.67 -8.21 -0.88
C GLU A 32 8.18 -7.07 -1.77
N TRP A 33 7.17 -7.31 -2.62
CA TRP A 33 6.61 -6.28 -3.49
C TRP A 33 6.04 -5.12 -2.70
N ALA A 34 5.27 -5.39 -1.65
CA ALA A 34 4.75 -4.36 -0.76
C ALA A 34 5.87 -3.51 -0.13
N ASN A 35 6.96 -4.15 0.33
CA ASN A 35 8.12 -3.47 0.91
C ASN A 35 8.92 -2.65 -0.12
N ARG A 36 8.91 -3.06 -1.39
CA ARG A 36 9.55 -2.33 -2.50
C ARG A 36 8.67 -1.28 -3.15
N GLY A 37 7.44 -1.09 -2.66
CA GLY A 37 6.50 -0.07 -3.11
C GLY A 37 5.76 -0.40 -4.41
N LEU A 38 5.69 -1.67 -4.81
CA LEU A 38 4.89 -2.14 -5.94
C LEU A 38 3.48 -2.48 -5.44
N ASN A 39 2.63 -1.47 -5.23
CA ASN A 39 1.36 -1.64 -4.52
C ASN A 39 0.25 -0.63 -4.88
N LEU A 40 0.40 0.20 -5.93
CA LEU A 40 -0.61 1.22 -6.25
C LEU A 40 -2.00 0.64 -6.57
N TRP A 41 -2.08 -0.59 -7.10
CA TRP A 41 -3.37 -1.24 -7.34
C TRP A 41 -4.09 -1.67 -6.05
N THR A 42 -3.43 -1.63 -4.90
CA THR A 42 -4.03 -1.93 -3.60
C THR A 42 -4.62 -0.70 -2.92
N VAL A 43 -4.52 0.47 -3.56
CA VAL A 43 -5.14 1.71 -3.05
C VAL A 43 -6.65 1.57 -3.07
N SER A 44 -7.26 1.80 -1.93
CA SER A 44 -8.70 1.71 -1.74
C SER A 44 -9.22 2.93 -0.98
N LEU A 45 -10.50 3.23 -1.14
CA LEU A 45 -11.18 4.29 -0.41
C LEU A 45 -11.89 3.71 0.82
N GLY A 46 -11.55 4.24 1.99
CA GLY A 46 -12.23 3.95 3.25
C GLY A 46 -13.05 5.14 3.74
N THR A 47 -14.00 4.85 4.60
CA THR A 47 -14.82 5.87 5.27
C THR A 47 -14.96 5.51 6.75
N GLN A 48 -14.86 6.52 7.61
CA GLN A 48 -15.03 6.42 9.06
C GLN A 48 -15.91 7.57 9.53
N SER A 49 -17.02 7.25 10.21
CA SER A 49 -17.84 8.28 10.87
C SER A 49 -17.12 8.81 12.11
N THR A 50 -17.19 10.11 12.33
CA THR A 50 -16.65 10.70 13.56
C THR A 50 -17.61 10.56 14.72
N THR A 51 -17.05 10.55 15.92
CA THR A 51 -17.78 10.72 17.19
C THR A 51 -17.30 12.02 17.84
N ALA A 52 -18.20 12.84 18.34
CA ALA A 52 -17.81 14.06 19.04
C ALA A 52 -16.95 13.73 20.26
N SER A 53 -15.93 14.54 20.51
CA SER A 53 -14.96 14.39 21.61
C SER A 53 -14.07 13.13 21.52
N ASP A 54 -14.07 12.45 20.37
CA ASP A 54 -13.22 11.29 20.09
C ASP A 54 -12.22 11.62 18.97
N ASN A 55 -10.93 11.41 19.22
CA ASN A 55 -9.87 11.80 18.28
C ASN A 55 -9.10 10.64 17.68
N ASP A 56 -9.31 9.40 18.12
CA ASP A 56 -8.61 8.22 17.64
C ASP A 56 -9.59 7.17 17.11
N TYR A 57 -9.24 6.63 15.95
CA TYR A 57 -10.06 5.66 15.22
C TYR A 57 -9.21 4.48 14.80
N ASP A 58 -9.52 3.32 15.36
CA ASP A 58 -8.88 2.07 14.94
C ASP A 58 -9.35 1.70 13.53
N LEU A 59 -8.40 1.45 12.64
CA LEU A 59 -8.66 1.04 11.27
C LEU A 59 -8.43 -0.47 11.10
N ASP A 60 -8.85 -0.99 9.94
CA ASP A 60 -8.64 -2.41 9.59
C ASP A 60 -7.15 -2.77 9.60
N THR A 61 -6.81 -3.91 10.21
CA THR A 61 -5.44 -4.43 10.33
C THR A 61 -4.77 -4.70 8.97
N ASN A 62 -5.54 -4.77 7.90
CA ASN A 62 -5.03 -4.89 6.53
C ASN A 62 -4.53 -3.56 5.94
N ILE A 63 -4.69 -2.45 6.64
CA ILE A 63 -4.24 -1.14 6.19
C ILE A 63 -2.76 -0.98 6.52
N ILE A 64 -1.93 -0.81 5.48
CA ILE A 64 -0.49 -0.59 5.63
C ILE A 64 -0.18 0.89 5.87
N ASP A 65 -0.83 1.77 5.11
CA ASP A 65 -0.64 3.22 5.21
C ASP A 65 -1.89 3.97 4.72
N VAL A 66 -2.08 5.17 5.26
CA VAL A 66 -3.10 6.11 4.82
C VAL A 66 -2.41 7.21 4.03
N LEU A 67 -2.83 7.41 2.78
CA LEU A 67 -2.20 8.34 1.84
C LEU A 67 -2.77 9.74 1.97
N GLU A 68 -4.07 9.85 1.77
CA GLU A 68 -4.81 11.11 1.76
C GLU A 68 -6.06 10.98 2.63
N VAL A 69 -6.38 12.04 3.35
CA VAL A 69 -7.56 12.11 4.20
C VAL A 69 -8.35 13.37 3.90
N SER A 70 -9.65 13.24 3.78
CA SER A 70 -10.59 14.35 3.69
C SER A 70 -11.71 14.20 4.70
N LEU A 71 -12.17 15.30 5.22
CA LEU A 71 -13.32 15.39 6.10
C LEU A 71 -14.52 15.86 5.29
N ARG A 72 -15.56 15.05 5.25
CA ARG A 72 -16.85 15.38 4.65
C ARG A 72 -17.80 15.90 5.71
N ASP A 73 -18.38 17.07 5.49
CA ASP A 73 -19.40 17.63 6.35
C ASP A 73 -20.84 17.19 5.93
N SER A 74 -21.84 17.62 6.70
CA SER A 74 -23.25 17.33 6.44
C SER A 74 -23.77 17.89 5.10
N ASN A 75 -23.07 18.88 4.51
CA ASN A 75 -23.41 19.46 3.20
C ASN A 75 -22.68 18.75 2.04
N ASN A 76 -22.07 17.60 2.28
CA ASN A 76 -21.23 16.86 1.32
C ASN A 76 -20.01 17.64 0.81
N THR A 77 -19.51 18.63 1.57
CA THR A 77 -18.29 19.34 1.23
C THR A 77 -17.09 18.62 1.81
N ASP A 78 -16.14 18.26 0.95
CA ASP A 78 -14.89 17.61 1.34
C ASP A 78 -13.79 18.65 1.63
N THR A 79 -13.19 18.57 2.80
CA THR A 79 -12.04 19.39 3.19
C THR A 79 -10.84 18.47 3.41
N THR A 80 -9.75 18.66 2.66
CA THR A 80 -8.53 17.85 2.81
C THR A 80 -7.84 18.15 4.14
N LEU A 81 -7.41 17.09 4.84
CA LEU A 81 -6.64 17.19 6.07
C LEU A 81 -5.14 17.10 5.78
N THR A 82 -4.36 17.85 6.54
CA THR A 82 -2.89 17.83 6.44
C THR A 82 -2.32 16.70 7.29
N ARG A 83 -1.49 15.85 6.68
CA ARG A 83 -0.76 14.82 7.43
C ARG A 83 0.33 15.47 8.28
N ILE A 84 0.38 15.13 9.56
CA ILE A 84 1.45 15.54 10.47
C ILE A 84 2.27 14.34 10.92
N SER A 85 3.53 14.60 11.30
CA SER A 85 4.41 13.56 11.81
C SER A 85 4.05 13.17 13.24
N ARG A 86 4.57 12.01 13.70
CA ARG A 86 4.44 11.58 15.10
C ARG A 86 5.00 12.62 16.06
N ALA A 87 6.12 13.25 15.70
CA ALA A 87 6.75 14.27 16.50
C ALA A 87 5.87 15.52 16.64
N ASP A 88 5.32 16.00 15.52
CA ASP A 88 4.42 17.15 15.50
C ASP A 88 3.14 16.88 16.31
N TYR A 89 2.54 15.68 16.14
CA TYR A 89 1.39 15.28 16.93
C TYR A 89 1.71 15.25 18.44
N HIS A 90 2.91 14.77 18.81
CA HIS A 90 3.34 14.73 20.20
C HIS A 90 3.55 16.13 20.80
N MET A 91 3.98 17.09 19.97
CA MET A 91 4.22 18.48 20.39
C MET A 91 2.94 19.31 20.55
N LEU A 92 1.78 18.79 20.12
CA LEU A 92 0.50 19.49 20.34
C LEU A 92 0.22 19.70 21.83
N PRO A 93 0.02 20.95 22.28
CA PRO A 93 -0.09 21.26 23.71
C PRO A 93 -1.39 20.74 24.32
N ASN A 94 -2.47 20.70 23.54
CA ASN A 94 -3.77 20.16 23.98
C ASN A 94 -4.39 19.33 22.88
N LYS A 95 -4.29 18.00 23.02
CA LYS A 95 -4.84 17.04 22.06
C LYS A 95 -6.37 16.90 22.13
N SER A 96 -6.96 17.33 23.26
CA SER A 96 -8.41 17.31 23.48
C SER A 96 -9.08 18.64 23.07
N SER A 97 -8.37 19.52 22.36
CA SER A 97 -8.98 20.73 21.83
C SER A 97 -10.00 20.36 20.76
N GLU A 98 -11.27 20.69 21.01
CA GLU A 98 -12.37 20.36 20.09
C GLU A 98 -12.51 21.38 18.96
N GLY A 99 -12.93 20.90 17.80
CA GLY A 99 -13.17 21.70 16.63
C GLY A 99 -13.27 20.86 15.36
N LYS A 100 -13.47 21.55 14.21
CA LYS A 100 -13.43 20.86 12.91
C LYS A 100 -12.02 20.34 12.64
N PRO A 101 -11.79 19.05 12.45
CA PRO A 101 -10.49 18.47 12.13
C PRO A 101 -9.87 19.12 10.88
N SER A 102 -8.57 19.40 10.95
CA SER A 102 -7.77 19.97 9.86
C SER A 102 -6.47 19.22 9.61
N GLN A 103 -6.05 18.40 10.57
CA GLN A 103 -4.83 17.61 10.52
C GLN A 103 -5.12 16.17 10.92
N PHE A 104 -4.26 15.26 10.47
CA PHE A 104 -4.30 13.87 10.90
C PHE A 104 -2.89 13.31 11.12
N TYR A 105 -2.79 12.38 12.06
CA TYR A 105 -1.62 11.53 12.27
C TYR A 105 -2.05 10.07 12.12
N PHE A 106 -1.28 9.28 11.41
CA PHE A 106 -1.54 7.85 11.24
C PHE A 106 -0.44 7.03 11.93
N GLU A 107 -0.84 6.21 12.89
CA GLU A 107 0.05 5.32 13.62
C GLU A 107 0.05 3.93 13.01
N ARG A 108 1.24 3.51 12.53
CA ARG A 108 1.46 2.19 11.91
C ARG A 108 1.84 1.17 12.99
N THR A 109 0.84 0.59 13.62
CA THR A 109 1.00 -0.51 14.58
C THR A 109 0.30 -1.76 14.06
N THR A 110 0.26 -2.83 14.85
CA THR A 110 -0.53 -4.04 14.53
C THR A 110 -2.02 -3.75 14.44
N THR A 111 -2.51 -2.77 15.20
CA THR A 111 -3.84 -2.16 15.01
C THR A 111 -3.60 -0.72 14.55
N PRO A 112 -3.71 -0.44 13.24
CA PRO A 112 -3.45 0.89 12.73
C PRO A 112 -4.48 1.88 13.25
N THR A 113 -4.04 3.02 13.75
CA THR A 113 -4.92 4.02 14.34
C THR A 113 -4.77 5.37 13.65
N LEU A 114 -5.88 5.99 13.30
CA LEU A 114 -5.96 7.31 12.70
C LEU A 114 -6.33 8.34 13.77
N PHE A 115 -5.44 9.28 14.04
CA PHE A 115 -5.68 10.39 14.96
C PHE A 115 -6.06 11.65 14.20
N LEU A 116 -7.10 12.33 14.66
CA LEU A 116 -7.57 13.59 14.11
C LEU A 116 -7.23 14.76 15.04
N TYR A 117 -6.91 15.92 14.46
CA TYR A 117 -6.69 17.13 15.22
C TYR A 117 -7.21 18.39 14.48
N PRO A 118 -7.91 19.30 15.16
CA PRO A 118 -8.54 19.18 16.48
C PRO A 118 -9.44 17.94 16.63
N THR A 119 -9.73 17.56 17.87
CA THR A 119 -10.72 16.52 18.15
C THR A 119 -12.08 16.90 17.57
N PRO A 120 -12.79 16.04 16.85
CA PRO A 120 -14.08 16.36 16.25
C PRO A 120 -15.07 16.92 17.27
N ASP A 121 -15.65 18.07 17.00
CA ASP A 121 -16.70 18.71 17.79
C ASP A 121 -18.10 18.18 17.44
N LEU A 122 -18.25 17.50 16.30
CA LEU A 122 -19.51 16.94 15.81
C LEU A 122 -19.37 15.48 15.35
N SER A 123 -20.43 14.71 15.61
CA SER A 123 -20.57 13.32 15.11
C SER A 123 -21.14 13.25 13.67
N THR A 124 -21.34 14.38 13.00
CA THR A 124 -21.92 14.44 11.66
C THR A 124 -20.88 14.44 10.55
N TYR A 125 -19.59 14.49 10.91
CA TYR A 125 -18.53 14.40 9.93
C TYR A 125 -18.28 12.95 9.51
N THR A 126 -17.81 12.78 8.27
CA THR A 126 -17.31 11.51 7.78
C THR A 126 -15.89 11.70 7.28
N VAL A 127 -14.96 10.98 7.86
CA VAL A 127 -13.58 10.91 7.37
C VAL A 127 -13.55 9.98 6.17
N ARG A 128 -13.02 10.45 5.06
CA ARG A 128 -12.75 9.67 3.84
C ARG A 128 -11.26 9.61 3.65
N TYR A 129 -10.73 8.42 3.45
CA TYR A 129 -9.30 8.24 3.33
C TYR A 129 -8.94 7.24 2.25
N TYR A 130 -7.91 7.56 1.46
CA TYR A 130 -7.27 6.61 0.58
C TYR A 130 -6.17 5.89 1.34
N PHE A 131 -6.19 4.58 1.26
CA PHE A 131 -5.24 3.74 1.98
C PHE A 131 -4.64 2.65 1.12
N LEU A 132 -3.43 2.24 1.47
CA LEU A 132 -2.78 1.06 0.91
C LEU A 132 -3.22 -0.17 1.70
N LYS A 133 -3.85 -1.10 0.99
CA LYS A 133 -4.23 -2.39 1.56
C LYS A 133 -3.07 -3.38 1.43
N ARG A 134 -2.88 -4.21 2.46
CA ARG A 134 -2.02 -5.38 2.37
C ARG A 134 -2.49 -6.30 1.24
N LEU A 135 -1.55 -6.85 0.48
CA LEU A 135 -1.85 -7.92 -0.47
C LEU A 135 -2.35 -9.13 0.30
N ASP A 136 -3.51 -9.65 -0.09
CA ASP A 136 -4.12 -10.79 0.58
C ASP A 136 -3.22 -12.02 0.45
N ASP A 137 -3.05 -12.75 1.55
CA ASP A 137 -2.34 -14.03 1.55
C ASP A 137 -3.11 -15.05 0.71
N ILE A 138 -2.39 -15.86 -0.04
CA ILE A 138 -2.98 -16.96 -0.79
C ILE A 138 -3.08 -18.14 0.16
N ASP A 139 -4.29 -18.43 0.63
CA ASP A 139 -4.54 -19.51 1.60
C ASP A 139 -4.56 -20.88 0.95
N ALA A 140 -4.94 -20.97 -0.33
CA ALA A 140 -5.05 -22.23 -1.06
C ALA A 140 -4.52 -22.10 -2.50
N PRO A 141 -3.99 -23.21 -3.06
CA PRO A 141 -3.49 -23.24 -4.44
C PRO A 141 -4.54 -22.93 -5.51
N SER A 142 -5.83 -23.03 -5.16
CA SER A 142 -6.98 -22.70 -6.02
C SER A 142 -7.36 -21.22 -6.01
N ASN A 143 -6.85 -20.44 -5.06
CA ASN A 143 -7.13 -19.03 -4.97
C ASN A 143 -6.28 -18.24 -5.97
N ASN A 144 -6.93 -17.30 -6.67
CA ASN A 144 -6.22 -16.39 -7.56
C ASN A 144 -5.59 -15.27 -6.72
N ALA A 145 -4.32 -14.98 -6.98
CA ALA A 145 -3.69 -13.77 -6.48
C ALA A 145 -4.41 -12.55 -7.07
N ASN A 146 -4.79 -11.59 -6.22
CA ASN A 146 -5.39 -10.33 -6.67
C ASN A 146 -4.29 -9.41 -7.24
N VAL A 147 -3.67 -9.84 -8.34
CA VAL A 147 -2.59 -9.14 -9.05
C VAL A 147 -3.08 -8.78 -10.44
N PRO A 148 -2.99 -7.51 -10.87
CA PRO A 148 -3.36 -7.09 -12.21
C PRO A 148 -2.60 -7.87 -13.28
N PHE A 149 -3.27 -8.13 -14.40
CA PHE A 149 -2.71 -8.90 -15.52
C PHE A 149 -1.34 -8.40 -15.97
N ARG A 150 -1.12 -7.09 -16.00
CA ARG A 150 0.13 -6.45 -16.41
C ARG A 150 1.35 -6.85 -15.55
N PHE A 151 1.14 -7.31 -14.32
CA PHE A 151 2.22 -7.73 -13.41
C PHE A 151 2.47 -9.25 -13.41
N LEU A 152 1.70 -10.04 -14.16
CA LEU A 152 1.89 -11.49 -14.24
C LEU A 152 3.29 -11.92 -14.73
N PRO A 153 3.94 -11.25 -15.69
CA PRO A 153 5.31 -11.58 -16.08
C PRO A 153 6.30 -11.45 -14.90
N CYS A 154 6.22 -10.34 -14.16
CA CYS A 154 7.03 -10.10 -12.97
C CYS A 154 6.73 -11.14 -11.87
N LEU A 155 5.46 -11.45 -11.62
CA LEU A 155 5.03 -12.46 -10.66
C LEU A 155 5.60 -13.84 -11.00
N THR A 156 5.55 -14.22 -12.26
CA THR A 156 6.07 -15.51 -12.73
C THR A 156 7.59 -15.59 -12.60
N ALA A 157 8.29 -14.52 -12.97
CA ALA A 157 9.75 -14.42 -12.85
C ALA A 157 10.19 -14.48 -11.37
N GLY A 158 9.52 -13.70 -10.49
CA GLY A 158 9.79 -13.72 -9.06
C GLY A 158 9.53 -15.07 -8.43
N MET A 159 8.42 -15.72 -8.79
CA MET A 159 8.13 -17.09 -8.34
C MET A 159 9.19 -18.09 -8.78
N ALA A 160 9.65 -18.02 -10.03
CA ALA A 160 10.71 -18.89 -10.53
C ALA A 160 12.02 -18.68 -9.74
N TYR A 161 12.38 -17.42 -9.45
CA TYR A 161 13.54 -17.10 -8.62
C TYR A 161 13.41 -17.69 -7.21
N TYR A 162 12.29 -17.48 -6.51
CA TYR A 162 12.07 -18.02 -5.16
C TYR A 162 12.04 -19.55 -5.10
N LEU A 163 11.52 -20.20 -6.13
CA LEU A 163 11.53 -21.67 -6.24
C LEU A 163 12.92 -22.18 -6.57
N ALA A 164 13.68 -21.49 -7.42
CA ALA A 164 15.05 -21.88 -7.77
C ALA A 164 15.97 -21.91 -6.54
N MET A 165 15.84 -20.97 -5.62
CA MET A 165 16.59 -20.96 -4.36
C MET A 165 16.42 -22.27 -3.55
N LYS A 166 15.28 -22.97 -3.72
CA LYS A 166 14.96 -24.20 -3.00
C LYS A 166 15.25 -25.47 -3.79
N LYS A 167 15.11 -25.42 -5.11
CA LYS A 167 15.05 -26.64 -5.95
C LYS A 167 16.02 -26.66 -7.14
N ALA A 168 16.53 -25.50 -7.55
CA ALA A 168 17.40 -25.37 -8.72
C ALA A 168 18.48 -24.30 -8.50
N PRO A 169 19.40 -24.47 -7.53
CA PRO A 169 20.36 -23.44 -7.14
C PRO A 169 21.25 -22.98 -8.30
N ASP A 170 21.52 -23.86 -9.26
CA ASP A 170 22.33 -23.52 -10.45
C ASP A 170 21.68 -22.43 -11.33
N LYS A 171 20.35 -22.32 -11.31
CA LYS A 171 19.59 -21.34 -12.10
C LYS A 171 19.33 -20.02 -11.36
N VAL A 172 19.66 -19.94 -10.09
CA VAL A 172 19.38 -18.75 -9.26
C VAL A 172 19.94 -17.45 -9.86
N PRO A 173 21.21 -17.39 -10.32
CA PRO A 173 21.75 -16.14 -10.87
C PRO A 173 20.99 -15.67 -12.12
N LEU A 174 20.65 -16.60 -13.02
CA LEU A 174 19.91 -16.30 -14.24
C LEU A 174 18.49 -15.83 -13.92
N LEU A 175 17.76 -16.57 -13.10
CA LEU A 175 16.37 -16.28 -12.77
C LEU A 175 16.23 -15.01 -11.92
N LYS A 176 17.23 -14.69 -11.10
CA LYS A 176 17.30 -13.42 -10.41
C LYS A 176 17.45 -12.25 -11.37
N ALA A 177 18.35 -12.34 -12.35
CA ALA A 177 18.53 -11.26 -13.34
C ALA A 177 17.23 -11.00 -14.14
N VAL A 178 16.54 -12.06 -14.55
CA VAL A 178 15.23 -11.94 -15.22
C VAL A 178 14.19 -11.31 -14.30
N TYR A 179 14.14 -11.71 -13.05
CA TYR A 179 13.21 -11.12 -12.08
C TYR A 179 13.48 -9.63 -11.83
N ASP A 180 14.75 -9.26 -11.65
CA ASP A 180 15.12 -7.87 -11.42
C ASP A 180 14.74 -6.97 -12.62
N GLU A 181 14.90 -7.46 -13.85
CA GLU A 181 14.47 -6.75 -15.06
C GLU A 181 12.93 -6.60 -15.12
N GLU A 182 12.19 -7.69 -14.91
CA GLU A 182 10.72 -7.66 -14.91
C GLU A 182 10.17 -6.82 -13.76
N PHE A 183 10.84 -6.81 -12.61
CA PHE A 183 10.46 -5.96 -11.49
C PHE A 183 10.62 -4.48 -11.81
N GLU A 184 11.72 -4.07 -12.47
CA GLU A 184 11.89 -2.68 -12.88
C GLU A 184 10.84 -2.25 -13.92
N ARG A 185 10.46 -3.14 -14.84
CA ARG A 185 9.34 -2.88 -15.78
C ARG A 185 8.02 -2.70 -15.03
N ALA A 186 7.73 -3.59 -14.09
CA ALA A 186 6.53 -3.51 -13.26
C ALA A 186 6.50 -2.21 -12.43
N ARG A 187 7.62 -1.81 -11.84
CA ARG A 187 7.75 -0.57 -11.06
C ARG A 187 7.55 0.68 -11.92
N GLN A 188 8.00 0.66 -13.18
CA GLN A 188 7.76 1.76 -14.10
C GLN A 188 6.29 1.88 -14.50
N GLU A 189 5.57 0.77 -14.60
CA GLU A 189 4.15 0.74 -14.89
C GLU A 189 3.28 1.08 -13.67
N ASP A 190 3.75 0.79 -12.45
CA ASP A 190 3.09 1.09 -11.18
C ASP A 190 3.38 2.53 -10.74
N ARG A 191 3.10 3.50 -11.62
CA ARG A 191 3.25 4.94 -11.33
C ARG A 191 1.93 5.64 -11.52
N ASP A 192 1.70 6.66 -10.69
CA ASP A 192 0.62 7.59 -10.93
C ASP A 192 0.91 8.35 -12.24
N ARG A 193 -0.07 8.35 -13.14
CA ARG A 193 0.01 9.03 -14.45
C ARG A 193 -0.59 10.43 -14.42
N ALA A 194 -0.75 11.03 -13.22
CA ALA A 194 -1.18 12.40 -13.11
C ALA A 194 -0.17 13.34 -13.76
N GLY A 195 -0.65 14.24 -14.61
CA GLY A 195 0.19 15.24 -15.24
C GLY A 195 0.77 16.21 -14.20
N PHE A 196 2.10 16.24 -14.06
CA PHE A 196 2.77 17.25 -13.25
C PHE A 196 2.82 18.56 -14.01
N SER A 197 2.03 19.55 -13.59
CA SER A 197 2.09 20.92 -14.11
C SER A 197 2.89 21.78 -13.14
N ALA A 198 4.17 22.00 -13.42
CA ALA A 198 4.95 23.00 -12.72
C ALA A 198 4.67 24.38 -13.33
N VAL A 199 3.91 25.22 -12.64
CA VAL A 199 3.77 26.63 -13.00
C VAL A 199 4.95 27.38 -12.36
N PRO A 200 5.89 27.96 -13.16
CA PRO A 200 6.95 28.77 -12.61
C PRO A 200 6.35 29.97 -11.86
N GLY A 201 6.63 30.09 -10.56
CA GLY A 201 6.24 31.26 -9.79
C GLY A 201 6.90 32.50 -10.40
N ARG A 202 6.13 33.51 -10.82
CA ARG A 202 6.67 34.81 -11.19
C ARG A 202 7.28 35.47 -9.95
N SER A 203 8.60 35.44 -9.84
CA SER A 203 9.30 36.33 -8.91
C SER A 203 9.22 37.73 -9.47
N TYR A 204 8.40 38.58 -8.85
CA TYR A 204 8.46 40.02 -9.10
C TYR A 204 9.74 40.53 -8.44
N PHE A 205 10.77 40.80 -9.25
CA PHE A 205 11.88 41.66 -8.82
C PHE A 205 11.33 43.09 -8.80
N ASN A 206 11.01 43.60 -7.61
CA ASN A 206 10.87 45.04 -7.42
C ASN A 206 12.28 45.63 -7.47
N ASN A 207 12.64 46.27 -8.58
CA ASN A 207 13.76 47.18 -8.63
C ASN A 207 13.28 48.51 -7.99
N TYR A 208 13.87 48.84 -6.86
CA TYR A 208 13.99 50.19 -6.36
C TYR A 208 15.41 50.64 -6.53
#